data_706134fd4a8e5147bd027970423073ac
#
_entry.id   706134fd4a8e5147bd027970423073ac
#
_cell.length_a   1.000
_cell.length_b   1.000
_cell.length_c   1.000
_cell.angle_alpha   90.00
_cell.angle_beta   90.00
_cell.angle_gamma   90.00
#
_symmetry.space_group_name_H-M   'P 1'
#
loop_
_entity.id
_entity.type
_entity.pdbx_description
1 polymer ?
#
loop_
_entity_poly.entity_id
_entity_poly.type
_entity_poly.pdbx_seq_one_letter_code
_entity_poly.pdbx_strand_id
1 'polypeptide(L)'
;MEEYLSDTYGITVYQEQVMLLSRLLANFTRGESDTLRKAMGKKLKDKLDHLKPKFIEGGRKNGHDPKVLEKIWGDWEKFASYAFNKSHATCYSWVAYQTAYLKANYPSEYMAAVLSRNLTNIEQLTLYMNECKRMGISVMGPDINESMRTFSSNAAGDVRFGLAAVK
;
A
#
# COMPACT_ATOMS: atom_id res chain seq x y z
N MET A 1 12.00 -7.65 20.86
CA MET A 1 10.84 -6.83 20.44
C MET A 1 11.27 -5.59 19.67
N GLU A 2 12.33 -4.95 20.07
CA GLU A 2 12.86 -3.75 19.40
C GLU A 2 13.10 -3.99 17.90
N GLU A 3 13.75 -5.08 17.53
CA GLU A 3 14.00 -5.46 16.13
C GLU A 3 12.73 -5.47 15.24
N TYR A 4 11.55 -5.80 15.82
CA TYR A 4 10.30 -5.92 15.05
C TYR A 4 9.38 -4.71 15.16
N LEU A 5 9.62 -3.83 16.11
CA LEU A 5 8.76 -2.68 16.38
C LEU A 5 9.48 -1.32 16.25
N SER A 6 10.80 -1.30 16.00
CA SER A 6 11.57 -0.05 15.87
C SER A 6 11.02 0.85 14.76
N ASP A 7 10.71 0.28 13.59
CA ASP A 7 10.15 1.00 12.43
C ASP A 7 8.79 1.65 12.72
N THR A 8 8.07 1.17 13.74
CA THR A 8 6.74 1.63 14.13
C THR A 8 6.70 2.20 15.55
N TYR A 9 7.85 2.64 16.07
CA TYR A 9 8.00 3.29 17.38
C TYR A 9 7.40 2.50 18.55
N GLY A 10 7.57 1.18 18.55
CA GLY A 10 7.05 0.29 19.60
C GLY A 10 5.58 -0.09 19.46
N ILE A 11 4.89 0.39 18.44
CA ILE A 11 3.46 0.15 18.23
C ILE A 11 3.26 -0.96 17.17
N THR A 12 2.36 -1.88 17.42
CA THR A 12 1.94 -2.87 16.42
C THR A 12 1.03 -2.20 15.39
N VAL A 13 1.47 -2.14 14.13
CA VAL A 13 0.75 -1.53 13.00
C VAL A 13 0.41 -2.57 11.94
N TYR A 14 1.28 -3.55 11.74
CA TYR A 14 1.16 -4.53 10.67
C TYR A 14 0.78 -5.92 11.17
N GLN A 15 -0.01 -6.64 10.37
CA GLN A 15 -0.36 -8.04 10.64
C GLN A 15 0.89 -8.91 10.80
N GLU A 16 1.92 -8.66 10.02
CA GLU A 16 3.20 -9.37 10.08
C GLU A 16 3.90 -9.19 11.43
N GLN A 17 3.77 -8.03 12.06
CA GLN A 17 4.32 -7.81 13.42
C GLN A 17 3.62 -8.69 14.45
N VAL A 18 2.29 -8.85 14.36
CA VAL A 18 1.55 -9.76 15.23
C VAL A 18 2.03 -11.20 15.06
N MET A 19 2.22 -11.64 13.80
CA MET A 19 2.72 -12.99 13.52
C MET A 19 4.11 -13.22 14.08
N LEU A 20 5.02 -12.26 13.93
CA LEU A 20 6.39 -12.35 14.44
C LEU A 20 6.42 -12.32 15.95
N LEU A 21 5.69 -11.41 16.58
CA LEU A 21 5.62 -11.28 18.03
C LEU A 21 4.97 -12.49 18.70
N SER A 22 3.92 -13.07 18.12
CA SER A 22 3.30 -14.28 18.66
C SER A 22 4.27 -15.48 18.67
N ARG A 23 5.14 -15.55 17.67
CA ARG A 23 6.20 -16.57 17.60
C ARG A 23 7.32 -16.30 18.60
N LEU A 24 7.76 -15.05 18.68
CA LEU A 24 8.85 -14.63 19.57
C LEU A 24 8.45 -14.76 21.06
N LEU A 25 7.29 -14.27 21.42
CA LEU A 25 6.84 -14.20 22.82
C LEU A 25 6.29 -15.52 23.32
N ALA A 26 5.54 -16.25 22.49
CA ALA A 26 4.75 -17.41 22.94
C ALA A 26 5.04 -18.71 22.16
N ASN A 27 6.11 -18.75 21.38
CA ASN A 27 6.54 -19.93 20.60
C ASN A 27 5.46 -20.44 19.61
N PHE A 28 4.64 -19.57 19.08
CA PHE A 28 3.70 -19.96 18.03
C PHE A 28 4.44 -20.52 16.82
N THR A 29 3.92 -21.57 16.25
CA THR A 29 4.37 -22.07 14.95
C THR A 29 3.99 -21.09 13.84
N ARG A 30 4.56 -21.27 12.64
CA ARG A 30 4.16 -20.48 11.45
C ARG A 30 2.68 -20.63 11.13
N GLY A 31 2.12 -21.84 11.24
CA GLY A 31 0.70 -22.10 10.99
C GLY A 31 -0.21 -21.43 12.01
N GLU A 32 0.17 -21.44 13.29
CA GLU A 32 -0.59 -20.78 14.36
C GLU A 32 -0.56 -19.27 14.26
N SER A 33 0.59 -18.69 13.95
CA SER A 33 0.70 -17.25 13.74
C SER A 33 -0.10 -16.79 12.49
N ASP A 34 -0.16 -17.60 11.42
CA ASP A 34 -1.02 -17.32 10.27
C ASP A 34 -2.51 -17.49 10.61
N THR A 35 -2.86 -18.48 11.43
CA THR A 35 -4.22 -18.64 11.95
C THR A 35 -4.65 -17.44 12.78
N LEU A 36 -3.77 -16.94 13.66
CA LEU A 36 -3.98 -15.72 14.45
C LEU A 36 -4.22 -14.50 13.52
N ARG A 37 -3.35 -14.30 12.53
CA ARG A 37 -3.51 -13.23 11.53
C ARG A 37 -4.87 -13.30 10.82
N LYS A 38 -5.26 -14.48 10.36
CA LYS A 38 -6.56 -14.69 9.70
C LYS A 38 -7.74 -14.45 10.63
N ALA A 39 -7.62 -14.91 11.89
CA ALA A 39 -8.65 -14.70 12.89
C ALA A 39 -8.85 -13.21 13.21
N MET A 40 -7.74 -12.47 13.33
CA MET A 40 -7.78 -11.02 13.52
C MET A 40 -8.38 -10.30 12.31
N GLY A 41 -7.87 -10.55 11.11
CA GLY A 41 -8.33 -9.87 9.89
C GLY A 41 -9.81 -10.12 9.55
N LYS A 42 -10.35 -11.28 9.92
CA LYS A 42 -11.75 -11.67 9.72
C LYS A 42 -12.63 -11.50 10.97
N LYS A 43 -12.09 -10.97 12.07
CA LYS A 43 -12.77 -10.78 13.36
C LYS A 43 -13.42 -12.06 13.90
N LEU A 44 -12.75 -13.21 13.75
CA LEU A 44 -13.24 -14.52 14.18
C LEU A 44 -13.00 -14.69 15.68
N LYS A 45 -13.94 -14.20 16.50
CA LYS A 45 -13.82 -14.15 17.95
C LYS A 45 -13.55 -15.53 18.55
N ASP A 46 -14.29 -16.56 18.13
CA ASP A 46 -14.11 -17.94 18.65
C ASP A 46 -12.68 -18.46 18.48
N LYS A 47 -12.04 -18.13 17.35
CA LYS A 47 -10.63 -18.51 17.08
C LYS A 47 -9.65 -17.71 17.93
N LEU A 48 -9.93 -16.44 18.17
CA LEU A 48 -9.11 -15.58 19.05
C LEU A 48 -9.19 -16.08 20.49
N ASP A 49 -10.40 -16.37 20.98
CA ASP A 49 -10.63 -16.90 22.33
C ASP A 49 -9.92 -18.26 22.54
N HIS A 50 -9.83 -19.08 21.50
CA HIS A 50 -9.10 -20.35 21.55
C HIS A 50 -7.57 -20.16 21.55
N LEU A 51 -7.05 -19.17 20.83
CA LEU A 51 -5.60 -18.92 20.74
C LEU A 51 -5.04 -18.14 21.93
N LYS A 52 -5.86 -17.34 22.62
CA LYS A 52 -5.44 -16.51 23.76
C LYS A 52 -4.80 -17.30 24.90
N PRO A 53 -5.41 -18.37 25.43
CA PRO A 53 -4.79 -19.15 26.50
C PRO A 53 -3.42 -19.69 26.12
N LYS A 54 -3.28 -20.15 24.87
CA LYS A 54 -2.02 -20.66 24.35
C LYS A 54 -0.94 -19.57 24.27
N PHE A 55 -1.30 -18.36 23.88
CA PHE A 55 -0.39 -17.22 23.84
C PHE A 55 0.10 -16.87 25.25
N ILE A 56 -0.80 -16.76 26.22
CA ILE A 56 -0.47 -16.43 27.61
C ILE A 56 0.42 -17.52 28.22
N GLU A 57 0.07 -18.80 28.04
CA GLU A 57 0.85 -19.90 28.59
C GLU A 57 2.23 -20.02 27.94
N GLY A 58 2.30 -19.89 26.61
CA GLY A 58 3.58 -19.92 25.88
C GLY A 58 4.49 -18.78 26.32
N GLY A 59 3.95 -17.57 26.45
CA GLY A 59 4.70 -16.41 26.92
C GLY A 59 5.18 -16.55 28.37
N ARG A 60 4.35 -17.13 29.24
CA ARG A 60 4.73 -17.43 30.63
C ARG A 60 5.89 -18.43 30.70
N LYS A 61 5.86 -19.45 29.86
CA LYS A 61 6.97 -20.43 29.76
C LYS A 61 8.29 -19.79 29.31
N ASN A 62 8.20 -18.72 28.54
CA ASN A 62 9.35 -17.92 28.09
C ASN A 62 9.78 -16.83 29.11
N GLY A 63 9.17 -16.82 30.30
CA GLY A 63 9.54 -15.90 31.40
C GLY A 63 8.91 -14.51 31.31
N HIS A 64 7.88 -14.32 30.47
CA HIS A 64 7.16 -13.04 30.38
C HIS A 64 6.06 -12.94 31.43
N ASP A 65 5.83 -11.71 31.93
CA ASP A 65 4.76 -11.42 32.88
C ASP A 65 3.39 -11.63 32.22
N PRO A 66 2.51 -12.48 32.80
CA PRO A 66 1.16 -12.72 32.27
C PRO A 66 0.33 -11.45 32.10
N LYS A 67 0.47 -10.48 32.98
CA LYS A 67 -0.25 -9.20 32.89
C LYS A 67 0.15 -8.40 31.65
N VAL A 68 1.44 -8.44 31.31
CA VAL A 68 1.96 -7.79 30.09
C VAL A 68 1.46 -8.52 28.84
N LEU A 69 1.44 -9.86 28.87
CA LEU A 69 0.93 -10.67 27.74
C LEU A 69 -0.57 -10.43 27.51
N GLU A 70 -1.37 -10.35 28.60
CA GLU A 70 -2.79 -10.03 28.50
C GLU A 70 -3.03 -8.64 27.93
N LYS A 71 -2.23 -7.67 28.33
CA LYS A 71 -2.29 -6.31 27.76
C LYS A 71 -1.97 -6.33 26.26
N ILE A 72 -0.89 -7.00 25.86
CA ILE A 72 -0.51 -7.13 24.44
C ILE A 72 -1.65 -7.77 23.65
N TRP A 73 -2.23 -8.86 24.16
CA TRP A 73 -3.35 -9.52 23.49
C TRP A 73 -4.58 -8.62 23.37
N GLY A 74 -4.95 -7.94 24.43
CA GLY A 74 -6.07 -6.99 24.44
C GLY A 74 -5.86 -5.81 23.48
N ASP A 75 -4.62 -5.34 23.34
CA ASP A 75 -4.27 -4.32 22.36
C ASP A 75 -4.37 -4.87 20.93
N TRP A 76 -3.98 -6.11 20.69
CA TRP A 76 -4.17 -6.78 19.39
C TRP A 76 -5.63 -7.00 19.04
N GLU A 77 -6.49 -7.37 20.00
CA GLU A 77 -7.93 -7.52 19.76
C GLU A 77 -8.58 -6.19 19.33
N LYS A 78 -8.21 -5.08 19.95
CA LYS A 78 -8.65 -3.74 19.55
C LYS A 78 -8.11 -3.36 18.17
N PHE A 79 -6.85 -3.66 17.93
CA PHE A 79 -6.13 -3.37 16.71
C PHE A 79 -6.58 -4.23 15.52
N ALA A 80 -7.17 -5.41 15.74
CA ALA A 80 -7.55 -6.38 14.70
C ALA A 80 -8.39 -5.77 13.57
N SER A 81 -9.16 -4.72 13.86
CA SER A 81 -9.97 -4.02 12.84
C SER A 81 -9.18 -3.07 11.95
N TYR A 82 -7.96 -2.68 12.36
CA TYR A 82 -7.11 -1.70 11.67
C TYR A 82 -5.79 -2.28 11.18
N ALA A 83 -5.50 -3.55 11.52
CA ALA A 83 -4.26 -4.22 11.13
C ALA A 83 -4.08 -4.24 9.62
N PHE A 84 -2.98 -3.68 9.13
CA PHE A 84 -2.70 -3.56 7.71
C PHE A 84 -1.62 -4.56 7.27
N ASN A 85 -1.68 -4.99 6.01
CA ASN A 85 -0.67 -5.87 5.42
C ASN A 85 0.57 -5.05 5.01
N LYS A 86 1.73 -5.35 5.58
CA LYS A 86 2.99 -4.64 5.28
C LYS A 86 3.43 -4.83 3.84
N SER A 87 3.23 -6.03 3.29
CA SER A 87 3.59 -6.34 1.90
C SER A 87 2.79 -5.49 0.92
N HIS A 88 1.49 -5.28 1.17
CA HIS A 88 0.66 -4.37 0.37
C HIS A 88 1.19 -2.93 0.43
N ALA A 89 1.48 -2.41 1.62
CA ALA A 89 2.04 -1.07 1.80
C ALA A 89 3.37 -0.92 1.04
N THR A 90 4.26 -1.91 1.14
CA THR A 90 5.56 -1.91 0.46
C THR A 90 5.42 -1.89 -1.06
N CYS A 91 4.55 -2.74 -1.63
CA CYS A 91 4.32 -2.79 -3.08
C CYS A 91 3.75 -1.46 -3.60
N TYR A 92 2.76 -0.89 -2.93
CA TYR A 92 2.17 0.38 -3.35
C TYR A 92 3.13 1.56 -3.14
N SER A 93 3.92 1.57 -2.09
CA SER A 93 4.97 2.59 -1.89
C SER A 93 6.02 2.53 -2.99
N TRP A 94 6.39 1.33 -3.42
CA TRP A 94 7.33 1.15 -4.54
C TRP A 94 6.77 1.73 -5.86
N VAL A 95 5.52 1.39 -6.20
CA VAL A 95 4.86 1.93 -7.40
C VAL A 95 4.69 3.45 -7.29
N ALA A 96 4.27 3.95 -6.13
CA ALA A 96 4.11 5.38 -5.88
C ALA A 96 5.43 6.13 -6.06
N TYR A 97 6.54 5.58 -5.55
CA TYR A 97 7.87 6.16 -5.74
C TYR A 97 8.27 6.19 -7.22
N GLN A 98 8.07 5.09 -7.96
CA GLN A 98 8.36 5.02 -9.40
C GLN A 98 7.56 6.05 -10.19
N THR A 99 6.25 6.18 -9.93
CA THR A 99 5.41 7.17 -10.62
C THR A 99 5.80 8.60 -10.26
N ALA A 100 6.15 8.87 -9.01
CA ALA A 100 6.65 10.17 -8.59
C ALA A 100 7.99 10.52 -9.26
N TYR A 101 8.91 9.55 -9.33
CA TYR A 101 10.20 9.72 -10.01
C TYR A 101 10.01 10.03 -11.51
N LEU A 102 9.18 9.26 -12.20
CA LEU A 102 8.88 9.49 -13.62
C LEU A 102 8.24 10.85 -13.84
N LYS A 103 7.28 11.24 -13.00
CA LYS A 103 6.62 12.55 -13.08
C LYS A 103 7.61 13.71 -12.87
N ALA A 104 8.59 13.54 -11.98
CA ALA A 104 9.58 14.58 -11.68
C ALA A 104 10.68 14.70 -12.74
N ASN A 105 11.13 13.58 -13.31
CA ASN A 105 12.29 13.56 -14.21
C ASN A 105 11.92 13.45 -15.69
N TYR A 106 10.74 12.91 -16.01
CA TYR A 106 10.22 12.72 -17.37
C TYR A 106 8.74 13.16 -17.45
N PRO A 107 8.46 14.44 -17.12
CA PRO A 107 7.08 14.90 -16.89
C PRO A 107 6.19 14.77 -18.12
N SER A 108 6.68 15.09 -19.31
CA SER A 108 5.88 15.04 -20.55
C SER A 108 5.56 13.63 -20.98
N GLU A 109 6.52 12.72 -20.91
CA GLU A 109 6.34 11.30 -21.22
C GLU A 109 5.40 10.65 -20.19
N TYR A 110 5.57 10.97 -18.92
CA TYR A 110 4.70 10.47 -17.86
C TYR A 110 3.26 10.94 -18.06
N MET A 111 3.03 12.24 -18.33
CA MET A 111 1.69 12.78 -18.55
C MET A 111 1.06 12.25 -19.83
N ALA A 112 1.84 12.07 -20.91
CA ALA A 112 1.36 11.43 -22.14
C ALA A 112 0.90 9.99 -21.87
N ALA A 113 1.63 9.23 -21.07
CA ALA A 113 1.24 7.87 -20.67
C ALA A 113 -0.04 7.85 -19.81
N VAL A 114 -0.17 8.77 -18.85
CA VAL A 114 -1.35 8.89 -17.99
C VAL A 114 -2.59 9.25 -18.82
N LEU A 115 -2.50 10.24 -19.69
CA LEU A 115 -3.59 10.65 -20.59
C LEU A 115 -3.99 9.48 -21.52
N SER A 116 -3.01 8.75 -22.06
CA SER A 116 -3.24 7.59 -22.94
C SER A 116 -3.99 6.44 -22.27
N ARG A 117 -3.87 6.28 -20.94
CA ARG A 117 -4.60 5.26 -20.18
C ARG A 117 -6.03 5.66 -19.85
N ASN A 118 -6.38 6.92 -20.06
CA ASN A 118 -7.68 7.48 -19.71
C ASN A 118 -8.49 7.97 -20.91
N LEU A 119 -8.23 7.49 -22.13
CA LEU A 119 -8.82 7.95 -23.40
C LEU A 119 -10.36 8.03 -23.40
N THR A 120 -11.03 7.16 -22.66
CA THR A 120 -12.51 7.10 -22.62
C THR A 120 -13.12 7.84 -21.42
N ASN A 121 -12.30 8.34 -20.51
CA ASN A 121 -12.76 9.02 -19.30
C ASN A 121 -12.50 10.52 -19.39
N ILE A 122 -13.52 11.28 -19.84
CA ILE A 122 -13.39 12.73 -20.08
C ILE A 122 -13.07 13.51 -18.81
N GLU A 123 -13.58 13.09 -17.64
CA GLU A 123 -13.31 13.76 -16.37
C GLU A 123 -11.83 13.63 -16.00
N GLN A 124 -11.28 12.43 -16.11
CA GLN A 124 -9.87 12.19 -15.86
C GLN A 124 -8.96 12.87 -16.88
N LEU A 125 -9.34 12.86 -18.15
CA LEU A 125 -8.59 13.60 -19.18
C LEU A 125 -8.53 15.09 -18.85
N THR A 126 -9.66 15.69 -18.47
CA THR A 126 -9.71 17.10 -18.09
C THR A 126 -8.83 17.39 -16.87
N LEU A 127 -8.89 16.53 -15.84
CA LEU A 127 -8.06 16.64 -14.65
C LEU A 127 -6.56 16.63 -15.01
N TYR A 128 -6.13 15.66 -15.82
CA TYR A 128 -4.72 15.51 -16.17
C TYR A 128 -4.23 16.58 -17.17
N MET A 129 -5.08 17.07 -18.04
CA MET A 129 -4.76 18.22 -18.90
C MET A 129 -4.54 19.50 -18.08
N ASN A 130 -5.37 19.73 -17.06
CA ASN A 130 -5.15 20.82 -16.12
C ASN A 130 -3.85 20.66 -15.32
N GLU A 131 -3.52 19.43 -14.95
CA GLU A 131 -2.23 19.14 -14.30
C GLU A 131 -1.04 19.42 -15.23
N CYS A 132 -1.12 19.04 -16.52
CA CYS A 132 -0.11 19.42 -17.51
C CYS A 132 0.09 20.94 -17.53
N LYS A 133 -0.99 21.70 -17.62
CA LYS A 133 -0.95 23.16 -17.61
C LYS A 133 -0.29 23.71 -16.34
N ARG A 134 -0.62 23.15 -15.17
CA ARG A 134 0.00 23.52 -13.87
C ARG A 134 1.50 23.23 -13.84
N MET A 135 1.93 22.19 -14.53
CA MET A 135 3.35 21.79 -14.64
C MET A 135 4.11 22.56 -15.75
N GLY A 136 3.45 23.46 -16.48
CA GLY A 136 4.06 24.19 -17.60
C GLY A 136 4.20 23.35 -18.88
N ILE A 137 3.50 22.21 -18.98
CA ILE A 137 3.51 21.35 -20.17
C ILE A 137 2.34 21.74 -21.07
N SER A 138 2.62 22.10 -22.32
CA SER A 138 1.57 22.38 -23.31
C SER A 138 0.93 21.06 -23.77
N VAL A 139 -0.40 21.03 -23.84
CA VAL A 139 -1.13 19.95 -24.49
C VAL A 139 -1.63 20.45 -25.82
N MET A 140 -0.95 20.03 -26.88
CA MET A 140 -1.23 20.46 -28.26
C MET A 140 -2.42 19.69 -28.84
N GLY A 141 -3.27 20.35 -29.61
CA GLY A 141 -4.42 19.72 -30.24
C GLY A 141 -4.06 18.59 -31.22
N PRO A 142 -5.04 17.80 -31.68
CA PRO A 142 -4.78 16.73 -32.64
C PRO A 142 -4.28 17.32 -33.99
N ASP A 143 -3.30 16.65 -34.58
CA ASP A 143 -2.73 16.98 -35.87
C ASP A 143 -2.51 15.70 -36.69
N ILE A 144 -2.98 15.65 -37.94
CA ILE A 144 -2.94 14.46 -38.76
C ILE A 144 -1.51 14.02 -39.12
N ASN A 145 -0.56 14.94 -39.11
CA ASN A 145 0.83 14.67 -39.48
C ASN A 145 1.71 14.33 -38.28
N GLU A 146 1.30 14.73 -37.07
CA GLU A 146 2.13 14.61 -35.86
C GLU A 146 1.51 13.68 -34.79
N SER A 147 0.17 13.61 -34.75
CA SER A 147 -0.50 12.82 -33.71
C SER A 147 -0.37 11.33 -33.95
N MET A 148 0.00 10.61 -32.90
CA MET A 148 -0.09 9.16 -32.84
C MET A 148 -1.52 8.74 -32.43
N ARG A 149 -1.76 7.43 -32.35
CA ARG A 149 -3.02 6.89 -31.85
C ARG A 149 -3.31 7.35 -30.42
N THR A 150 -2.30 7.32 -29.56
CA THR A 150 -2.37 7.74 -28.15
C THR A 150 -1.64 9.07 -27.98
N PHE A 151 -1.76 9.67 -26.81
CA PHE A 151 -0.95 10.85 -26.47
C PHE A 151 0.53 10.51 -26.52
N SER A 152 1.35 11.45 -26.96
CA SER A 152 2.80 11.30 -27.06
C SER A 152 3.51 12.59 -26.67
N SER A 153 4.75 12.49 -26.17
CA SER A 153 5.62 13.65 -25.98
C SER A 153 6.37 13.98 -27.26
N ASN A 154 6.67 15.25 -27.49
CA ASN A 154 7.53 15.70 -28.58
C ASN A 154 8.92 16.11 -28.05
N ALA A 155 9.84 16.43 -28.96
CA ALA A 155 11.20 16.84 -28.62
C ALA A 155 11.27 18.18 -27.85
N ALA A 156 10.22 19.01 -27.92
CA ALA A 156 10.14 20.27 -27.16
C ALA A 156 9.67 20.07 -25.71
N GLY A 157 9.25 18.85 -25.34
CA GLY A 157 8.71 18.56 -24.02
C GLY A 157 7.22 18.82 -23.87
N ASP A 158 6.50 19.03 -24.99
CA ASP A 158 5.04 19.16 -25.01
C ASP A 158 4.36 17.82 -25.19
N VAL A 159 3.07 17.72 -24.84
CA VAL A 159 2.24 16.56 -25.08
C VAL A 159 1.36 16.80 -26.31
N ARG A 160 1.41 15.90 -27.29
CA ARG A 160 0.55 15.89 -28.48
C ARG A 160 -0.69 15.04 -28.21
N PHE A 161 -1.87 15.57 -28.57
CA PHE A 161 -3.15 14.89 -28.42
C PHE A 161 -3.23 13.64 -29.32
N GLY A 162 -3.67 12.52 -28.75
CA GLY A 162 -3.83 11.26 -29.48
C GLY A 162 -5.11 11.20 -30.30
N LEU A 163 -5.04 10.69 -31.55
CA LEU A 163 -6.22 10.63 -32.44
C LEU A 163 -7.34 9.74 -31.89
N ALA A 164 -7.03 8.71 -31.11
CA ALA A 164 -8.04 7.85 -30.49
C ALA A 164 -8.85 8.54 -29.37
N ALA A 165 -8.46 9.71 -28.91
CA ALA A 165 -9.20 10.51 -27.94
C ALA A 165 -10.16 11.52 -28.61
N VAL A 166 -10.10 11.68 -29.94
CA VAL A 166 -11.02 12.52 -30.71
C VAL A 166 -12.33 11.76 -30.88
N LYS A 167 -13.46 12.39 -30.52
CA LYS A 167 -14.81 11.88 -30.74
C LYS A 167 -15.41 12.46 -32.02
#